data_8338b96d1f37b211f106583f6e2454ed
#
_entry.id   8338b96d1f37b211f106583f6e2454ed
#
_cell.length_a   1.000
_cell.length_b   1.000
_cell.length_c   1.000
_cell.angle_alpha   90.00
_cell.angle_beta   90.00
_cell.angle_gamma   90.00
#
_symmetry.space_group_name_H-M   'P 1'
#
loop_
_entity.id
_entity.type
_entity.pdbx_description
1 polymer ?
#
loop_
_entity_poly.entity_id
_entity_poly.type
_entity_poly.pdbx_seq_one_letter_code
_entity_poly.pdbx_strand_id
1 'polypeptide(L)'
;FRTVRALLATLGLALVVAASAGAATSGKRVLAIKFGPDLEVNPVTQDYLTSKLTKAANDHYDAAVILLDTPGGLSTSMKKIYTAELNAKLPVIVYVSPDGARAASAGVWISEAADVLAMAPTTNIGSSTPIDSSGQNLGSDLRRKVINDAAASLTALAAAHKRNTVWPGRAVRVASNLTAQQALKMNVIDLVAPSLPALLNKLQGYKTKDA
;
A
#
# COMPACT_ATOMS: atom_id res chain seq x y z
N PHE A 1 42.42 -85.13 -10.01
CA PHE A 1 41.16 -84.54 -9.53
C PHE A 1 41.37 -83.00 -9.34
N ARG A 2 40.85 -82.23 -10.27
CA ARG A 2 40.96 -80.74 -10.22
C ARG A 2 39.61 -80.15 -9.85
N THR A 3 39.53 -79.57 -8.69
CA THR A 3 38.37 -78.75 -8.25
C THR A 3 38.46 -77.36 -8.83
N VAL A 4 37.48 -76.97 -9.62
CA VAL A 4 37.30 -75.60 -10.18
C VAL A 4 36.57 -74.77 -9.12
N ARG A 5 37.20 -73.72 -8.60
CA ARG A 5 36.54 -72.71 -7.76
C ARG A 5 35.88 -71.67 -8.67
N ALA A 6 34.60 -71.59 -8.64
CA ALA A 6 33.78 -70.52 -9.24
C ALA A 6 33.86 -69.28 -8.36
N LEU A 7 34.35 -68.15 -8.92
CA LEU A 7 34.40 -66.86 -8.29
C LEU A 7 33.07 -66.12 -8.66
N LEU A 8 32.19 -65.98 -7.69
CA LEU A 8 31.00 -65.15 -7.85
C LEU A 8 31.38 -63.65 -7.60
N ALA A 9 31.45 -62.89 -8.70
CA ALA A 9 31.58 -61.44 -8.63
C ALA A 9 30.19 -60.82 -8.39
N THR A 10 29.96 -60.33 -7.21
CA THR A 10 28.77 -59.52 -6.89
C THR A 10 28.98 -58.09 -7.39
N LEU A 11 28.27 -57.74 -8.47
CA LEU A 11 28.26 -56.39 -9.02
C LEU A 11 27.31 -55.53 -8.13
N GLY A 12 27.89 -54.73 -7.23
CA GLY A 12 27.16 -53.77 -6.43
C GLY A 12 26.72 -52.58 -7.29
N LEU A 13 25.43 -52.52 -7.58
CA LEU A 13 24.81 -51.35 -8.26
C LEU A 13 24.65 -50.22 -7.25
N ALA A 14 25.56 -49.25 -7.23
CA ALA A 14 25.43 -48.06 -6.46
C ALA A 14 24.37 -47.14 -7.13
N LEU A 15 23.19 -47.07 -6.50
CA LEU A 15 22.12 -46.17 -6.90
C LEU A 15 22.53 -44.74 -6.44
N VAL A 16 23.07 -43.94 -7.34
CA VAL A 16 23.29 -42.49 -7.09
C VAL A 16 21.94 -41.80 -7.19
N VAL A 17 21.30 -41.54 -6.05
CA VAL A 17 20.14 -40.65 -5.99
C VAL A 17 20.67 -39.22 -6.12
N ALA A 18 20.64 -38.68 -7.34
CA ALA A 18 20.82 -37.26 -7.56
C ALA A 18 19.64 -36.50 -6.95
N ALA A 19 19.81 -36.00 -5.73
CA ALA A 19 18.89 -35.01 -5.18
C ALA A 19 18.98 -33.76 -6.05
N SER A 20 18.01 -33.59 -6.96
CA SER A 20 17.79 -32.30 -7.61
C SER A 20 17.39 -31.31 -6.52
N ALA A 21 18.35 -30.53 -6.04
CA ALA A 21 18.08 -29.31 -5.30
C ALA A 21 17.30 -28.38 -6.27
N GLY A 22 15.99 -28.49 -6.27
CA GLY A 22 15.13 -27.52 -6.91
C GLY A 22 15.50 -26.14 -6.34
N ALA A 23 16.07 -25.27 -7.16
CA ALA A 23 16.21 -23.87 -6.80
C ALA A 23 14.80 -23.39 -6.43
N ALA A 24 14.56 -23.20 -5.14
CA ALA A 24 13.37 -22.52 -4.68
C ALA A 24 13.41 -21.17 -5.36
N THR A 25 12.55 -20.94 -6.34
CA THR A 25 12.30 -19.62 -6.89
C THR A 25 11.87 -18.79 -5.69
N SER A 26 12.74 -17.96 -5.18
CA SER A 26 12.47 -17.03 -4.10
C SER A 26 11.37 -16.08 -4.61
N GLY A 27 10.13 -16.47 -4.35
CA GLY A 27 8.98 -15.62 -4.66
C GLY A 27 9.11 -14.30 -3.91
N LYS A 28 8.73 -13.20 -4.54
CA LYS A 28 8.75 -11.88 -3.91
C LYS A 28 7.91 -11.91 -2.62
N ARG A 29 8.48 -11.35 -1.55
CA ARG A 29 7.86 -11.27 -0.22
C ARG A 29 7.20 -9.91 -0.05
N VAL A 30 5.90 -9.90 0.19
CA VAL A 30 5.13 -8.68 0.41
C VAL A 30 4.54 -8.69 1.83
N LEU A 31 4.75 -7.64 2.60
CA LEU A 31 4.12 -7.48 3.91
C LEU A 31 2.75 -6.83 3.76
N ALA A 32 1.67 -7.55 4.06
CA ALA A 32 0.34 -6.98 4.16
C ALA A 32 0.12 -6.40 5.57
N ILE A 33 -0.20 -5.12 5.63
CA ILE A 33 -0.43 -4.36 6.87
C ILE A 33 -1.91 -3.99 6.92
N LYS A 34 -2.66 -4.56 7.86
CA LYS A 34 -4.08 -4.26 8.01
C LYS A 34 -4.29 -2.94 8.75
N PHE A 35 -5.00 -1.99 8.13
CA PHE A 35 -5.41 -0.73 8.72
C PHE A 35 -6.92 -0.53 8.51
N GLY A 36 -7.70 -1.21 9.33
CA GLY A 36 -9.16 -1.28 9.27
C GLY A 36 -9.72 -2.47 10.04
N PRO A 37 -11.04 -2.68 10.08
CA PRO A 37 -12.06 -1.83 9.47
C PRO A 37 -12.27 -0.52 10.25
N ASP A 38 -12.63 0.54 9.53
CA ASP A 38 -13.02 1.86 10.05
C ASP A 38 -12.07 2.42 11.14
N LEU A 39 -10.76 2.19 10.96
CA LEU A 39 -9.75 2.50 11.95
C LEU A 39 -9.33 3.97 11.87
N GLU A 40 -9.44 4.71 13.00
CA GLU A 40 -9.04 6.11 13.05
C GLU A 40 -7.52 6.30 13.00
N VAL A 41 -7.11 7.40 12.35
CA VAL A 41 -5.71 7.87 12.34
C VAL A 41 -5.44 8.65 13.62
N ASN A 42 -4.64 8.05 14.51
CA ASN A 42 -4.27 8.59 15.84
C ASN A 42 -2.82 8.18 16.18
N PRO A 43 -2.24 8.62 17.30
CA PRO A 43 -0.85 8.27 17.63
C PRO A 43 -0.58 6.77 17.72
N VAL A 44 -1.52 5.96 18.21
CA VAL A 44 -1.34 4.50 18.34
C VAL A 44 -1.30 3.84 16.97
N THR A 45 -2.24 4.18 16.10
CA THR A 45 -2.32 3.64 14.74
C THR A 45 -1.20 4.17 13.84
N GLN A 46 -0.73 5.39 14.08
CA GLN A 46 0.47 5.94 13.47
C GLN A 46 1.70 5.10 13.83
N ASP A 47 1.97 4.86 15.12
CA ASP A 47 3.12 4.08 15.58
C ASP A 47 3.05 2.64 15.06
N TYR A 48 1.86 2.05 15.01
CA TYR A 48 1.63 0.74 14.40
C TYR A 48 2.08 0.73 12.94
N LEU A 49 1.58 1.65 12.10
CA LEU A 49 1.89 1.70 10.67
C LEU A 49 3.38 1.96 10.41
N THR A 50 3.94 2.99 11.04
CA THR A 50 5.34 3.38 10.82
C THR A 50 6.31 2.29 11.28
N SER A 51 6.01 1.60 12.40
CA SER A 51 6.81 0.45 12.85
C SER A 51 6.73 -0.74 11.89
N LYS A 52 5.55 -1.00 11.28
CA LYS A 52 5.40 -2.07 10.28
C LYS A 52 6.16 -1.76 8.99
N LEU A 53 6.16 -0.51 8.52
CA LEU A 53 6.97 -0.10 7.36
C LEU A 53 8.46 -0.27 7.64
N THR A 54 8.93 0.17 8.81
CA THR A 54 10.32 -0.02 9.24
C THR A 54 10.68 -1.50 9.32
N LYS A 55 9.80 -2.32 9.91
CA LYS A 55 9.99 -3.77 9.97
C LYS A 55 10.05 -4.40 8.58
N ALA A 56 9.18 -4.00 7.65
CA ALA A 56 9.20 -4.51 6.29
C ALA A 56 10.57 -4.28 5.62
N ALA A 57 11.13 -3.08 5.78
CA ALA A 57 12.44 -2.75 5.25
C ALA A 57 13.56 -3.58 5.91
N ASN A 58 13.56 -3.69 7.24
CA ASN A 58 14.59 -4.41 7.99
C ASN A 58 14.56 -5.92 7.74
N ASP A 59 13.38 -6.50 7.53
CA ASP A 59 13.18 -7.93 7.24
C ASP A 59 13.32 -8.25 5.72
N HIS A 60 13.75 -7.27 4.92
CA HIS A 60 13.97 -7.39 3.48
C HIS A 60 12.73 -7.88 2.71
N TYR A 61 11.55 -7.32 2.98
CA TYR A 61 10.40 -7.49 2.12
C TYR A 61 10.60 -6.71 0.82
N ASP A 62 10.06 -7.22 -0.28
CA ASP A 62 10.13 -6.56 -1.60
C ASP A 62 9.15 -5.38 -1.73
N ALA A 63 8.09 -5.37 -0.92
CA ALA A 63 7.10 -4.30 -0.84
C ALA A 63 6.26 -4.42 0.44
N ALA A 64 5.59 -3.32 0.82
CA ALA A 64 4.54 -3.30 1.82
C ALA A 64 3.19 -2.91 1.18
N VAL A 65 2.11 -3.59 1.56
CA VAL A 65 0.73 -3.26 1.15
C VAL A 65 -0.07 -2.88 2.38
N ILE A 66 -0.54 -1.65 2.45
CA ILE A 66 -1.46 -1.18 3.49
C ILE A 66 -2.88 -1.45 3.02
N LEU A 67 -3.60 -2.35 3.70
CA LEU A 67 -5.02 -2.62 3.47
C LEU A 67 -5.81 -1.57 4.25
N LEU A 68 -6.27 -0.54 3.56
CA LEU A 68 -6.78 0.70 4.17
C LEU A 68 -8.31 0.74 4.20
N ASP A 69 -8.85 0.98 5.39
CA ASP A 69 -10.24 1.35 5.62
C ASP A 69 -10.32 2.31 6.82
N THR A 70 -10.49 3.62 6.56
CA THR A 70 -10.41 4.66 7.59
C THR A 70 -11.39 5.81 7.35
N PRO A 71 -12.02 6.32 8.39
CA PRO A 71 -12.78 7.57 8.34
C PRO A 71 -11.88 8.81 8.34
N GLY A 72 -10.57 8.62 8.63
CA GLY A 72 -9.61 9.70 8.84
C GLY A 72 -9.13 9.80 10.27
N GLY A 73 -8.80 11.00 10.73
CA GLY A 73 -8.33 11.25 12.09
C GLY A 73 -7.37 12.44 12.18
N LEU A 74 -6.43 12.39 13.12
CA LEU A 74 -5.58 13.52 13.48
C LEU A 74 -4.55 13.85 12.40
N SER A 75 -4.49 15.12 12.00
CA SER A 75 -3.58 15.64 10.98
C SER A 75 -2.10 15.46 11.34
N THR A 76 -1.75 15.54 12.62
CA THR A 76 -0.39 15.32 13.10
C THR A 76 0.07 13.88 12.89
N SER A 77 -0.79 12.90 13.20
CA SER A 77 -0.51 11.48 12.97
C SER A 77 -0.51 11.13 11.49
N MET A 78 -1.47 11.66 10.72
CA MET A 78 -1.50 11.55 9.26
C MET A 78 -0.18 12.01 8.63
N LYS A 79 0.32 13.19 9.02
CA LYS A 79 1.57 13.73 8.50
C LYS A 79 2.76 12.80 8.76
N LYS A 80 2.86 12.22 9.94
CA LYS A 80 3.93 11.27 10.26
C LYS A 80 3.82 9.98 9.45
N ILE A 81 2.59 9.48 9.21
CA ILE A 81 2.36 8.28 8.40
C ILE A 81 2.82 8.53 6.96
N TYR A 82 2.26 9.53 6.27
CA TYR A 82 2.62 9.75 4.87
C TYR A 82 4.09 10.15 4.69
N THR A 83 4.69 10.82 5.68
CA THR A 83 6.14 11.08 5.66
C THR A 83 6.96 9.80 5.77
N ALA A 84 6.49 8.82 6.57
CA ALA A 84 7.14 7.51 6.65
C ALA A 84 7.00 6.71 5.35
N GLU A 85 5.88 6.83 4.65
CA GLU A 85 5.68 6.22 3.32
C GLU A 85 6.65 6.80 2.30
N LEU A 86 6.72 8.15 2.18
CA LEU A 86 7.62 8.84 1.26
C LEU A 86 9.11 8.54 1.51
N ASN A 87 9.50 8.20 2.75
CA ASN A 87 10.86 7.86 3.12
C ASN A 87 11.12 6.36 3.25
N ALA A 88 10.14 5.53 2.90
CA ALA A 88 10.26 4.09 2.99
C ALA A 88 11.36 3.58 2.04
N LYS A 89 12.14 2.58 2.51
CA LYS A 89 13.22 1.97 1.71
C LYS A 89 12.75 0.78 0.87
N LEU A 90 11.44 0.66 0.67
CA LEU A 90 10.79 -0.34 -0.16
C LEU A 90 9.50 0.27 -0.71
N PRO A 91 9.00 -0.21 -1.86
CA PRO A 91 7.73 0.25 -2.40
C PRO A 91 6.57 0.08 -1.42
N VAL A 92 5.80 1.15 -1.24
CA VAL A 92 4.58 1.16 -0.42
C VAL A 92 3.36 1.21 -1.33
N ILE A 93 2.49 0.24 -1.17
CA ILE A 93 1.22 0.16 -1.87
C ILE A 93 0.10 0.45 -0.87
N VAL A 94 -0.80 1.38 -1.18
CA VAL A 94 -2.06 1.50 -0.45
C VAL A 94 -3.16 0.86 -1.26
N TYR A 95 -3.90 -0.02 -0.64
CA TYR A 95 -5.05 -0.70 -1.23
C TYR A 95 -6.30 -0.45 -0.37
N VAL A 96 -7.17 0.44 -0.85
CA VAL A 96 -8.45 0.71 -0.17
C VAL A 96 -9.33 -0.52 -0.29
N SER A 97 -9.48 -1.24 0.80
CA SER A 97 -10.15 -2.56 0.86
C SER A 97 -10.51 -2.93 2.30
N PRO A 98 -11.45 -3.87 2.49
CA PRO A 98 -12.19 -4.68 1.51
C PRO A 98 -13.28 -3.91 0.78
N ASP A 99 -14.18 -4.60 0.11
CA ASP A 99 -15.42 -4.01 -0.45
C ASP A 99 -16.17 -3.24 0.64
N GLY A 100 -16.64 -2.03 0.29
CA GLY A 100 -17.28 -1.09 1.21
C GLY A 100 -16.32 -0.21 2.01
N ALA A 101 -15.00 -0.47 1.96
CA ALA A 101 -14.00 0.35 2.63
C ALA A 101 -13.89 1.77 2.04
N ARG A 102 -13.29 2.67 2.82
CA ARG A 102 -13.08 4.06 2.41
C ARG A 102 -11.70 4.58 2.79
N ALA A 103 -11.19 5.48 1.97
CA ALA A 103 -10.05 6.33 2.29
C ALA A 103 -10.57 7.76 2.48
N ALA A 104 -11.07 8.10 3.68
CA ALA A 104 -11.64 9.40 3.97
C ALA A 104 -10.69 10.29 4.78
N SER A 105 -10.75 11.62 4.59
CA SER A 105 -9.99 12.62 5.34
C SER A 105 -8.49 12.31 5.35
N ALA A 106 -7.87 12.02 6.51
CA ALA A 106 -6.47 11.61 6.61
C ALA A 106 -6.13 10.40 5.72
N GLY A 107 -7.10 9.52 5.42
CA GLY A 107 -6.92 8.38 4.52
C GLY A 107 -6.58 8.78 3.08
N VAL A 108 -7.08 9.93 2.60
CA VAL A 108 -6.71 10.46 1.27
C VAL A 108 -5.22 10.79 1.20
N TRP A 109 -4.66 11.37 2.26
CA TRP A 109 -3.25 11.75 2.34
C TRP A 109 -2.33 10.54 2.37
N ILE A 110 -2.67 9.56 3.20
CA ILE A 110 -1.98 8.27 3.28
C ILE A 110 -2.04 7.58 1.90
N SER A 111 -3.18 7.63 1.25
CA SER A 111 -3.35 7.04 -0.08
C SER A 111 -2.52 7.72 -1.17
N GLU A 112 -2.52 9.06 -1.20
CA GLU A 112 -1.79 9.82 -2.24
C GLU A 112 -0.27 9.79 -2.06
N ALA A 113 0.24 9.47 -0.87
CA ALA A 113 1.67 9.34 -0.60
C ALA A 113 2.26 8.00 -1.03
N ALA A 114 1.43 7.00 -1.34
CA ALA A 114 1.89 5.66 -1.70
C ALA A 114 2.46 5.62 -3.13
N ASP A 115 3.49 4.79 -3.35
CA ASP A 115 4.06 4.53 -4.70
C ASP A 115 3.03 3.94 -5.65
N VAL A 116 2.12 3.12 -5.14
CA VAL A 116 0.95 2.61 -5.88
C VAL A 116 -0.31 2.76 -5.04
N LEU A 117 -1.32 3.39 -5.61
CA LEU A 117 -2.64 3.52 -5.01
C LEU A 117 -3.66 2.66 -5.76
N ALA A 118 -4.22 1.68 -5.07
CA ALA A 118 -5.22 0.77 -5.60
C ALA A 118 -6.50 0.80 -4.77
N MET A 119 -7.61 0.44 -5.39
CA MET A 119 -8.92 0.36 -4.74
C MET A 119 -9.66 -0.93 -5.12
N ALA A 120 -10.43 -1.48 -4.16
CA ALA A 120 -11.43 -2.50 -4.47
C ALA A 120 -12.64 -1.86 -5.20
N PRO A 121 -13.41 -2.62 -6.01
CA PRO A 121 -14.43 -2.03 -6.90
C PRO A 121 -15.51 -1.20 -6.22
N THR A 122 -15.93 -1.56 -4.99
CA THR A 122 -17.03 -0.95 -4.24
C THR A 122 -16.57 -0.01 -3.13
N THR A 123 -15.36 0.54 -3.25
CA THR A 123 -14.77 1.47 -2.29
C THR A 123 -14.82 2.90 -2.79
N ASN A 124 -14.51 3.84 -1.90
CA ASN A 124 -14.46 5.26 -2.24
C ASN A 124 -13.25 5.97 -1.61
N ILE A 125 -12.87 7.09 -2.23
CA ILE A 125 -11.78 7.95 -1.77
C ILE A 125 -12.25 9.40 -1.70
N GLY A 126 -11.95 10.08 -0.61
CA GLY A 126 -12.42 11.44 -0.31
C GLY A 126 -13.46 11.41 0.82
N SER A 127 -13.95 12.54 1.27
CA SER A 127 -13.45 13.89 1.12
C SER A 127 -12.28 14.17 2.09
N SER A 128 -11.62 15.33 1.97
CA SER A 128 -10.48 15.66 2.82
C SER A 128 -10.47 17.13 3.28
N THR A 129 -11.64 17.68 3.56
CA THR A 129 -11.76 19.04 4.10
C THR A 129 -11.29 19.08 5.55
N PRO A 130 -10.31 19.93 5.93
CA PRO A 130 -9.92 20.10 7.32
C PRO A 130 -11.07 20.63 8.17
N ILE A 131 -11.22 20.02 9.34
CA ILE A 131 -12.15 20.47 10.39
C ILE A 131 -11.37 20.75 11.67
N ASP A 132 -11.92 21.58 12.55
CA ASP A 132 -11.40 21.79 13.90
C ASP A 132 -11.50 20.50 14.73
N SER A 133 -10.65 20.35 15.75
CA SER A 133 -10.67 19.19 16.67
C SER A 133 -11.98 19.06 17.44
N SER A 134 -12.73 20.14 17.59
CA SER A 134 -14.09 20.14 18.15
C SER A 134 -15.17 19.75 17.13
N GLY A 135 -14.80 19.51 15.86
CA GLY A 135 -15.72 19.27 14.75
C GLY A 135 -16.36 20.54 14.19
N GLN A 136 -16.02 21.71 14.73
CA GLN A 136 -16.60 23.00 14.31
C GLN A 136 -15.84 23.59 13.11
N ASN A 137 -16.44 24.60 12.48
CA ASN A 137 -15.79 25.35 11.42
C ASN A 137 -14.79 26.35 12.01
N LEU A 138 -13.57 26.38 11.47
CA LEU A 138 -12.57 27.41 11.75
C LEU A 138 -13.10 28.80 11.37
N GLY A 139 -12.66 29.86 12.06
CA GLY A 139 -12.91 31.25 11.66
C GLY A 139 -12.43 31.52 10.22
N SER A 140 -13.12 32.40 9.50
CA SER A 140 -13.01 32.58 8.03
C SER A 140 -11.57 32.70 7.50
N ASP A 141 -10.73 33.51 8.13
CA ASP A 141 -9.36 33.76 7.67
C ASP A 141 -8.42 32.58 7.95
N LEU A 142 -8.52 31.99 9.14
CA LEU A 142 -7.75 30.80 9.50
C LEU A 142 -8.18 29.63 8.63
N ARG A 143 -9.48 29.43 8.46
CA ARG A 143 -10.04 28.39 7.59
C ARG A 143 -9.51 28.50 6.17
N ARG A 144 -9.45 29.71 5.59
CA ARG A 144 -8.93 29.93 4.23
C ARG A 144 -7.45 29.53 4.13
N LYS A 145 -6.62 29.90 5.12
CA LYS A 145 -5.20 29.52 5.16
C LYS A 145 -5.03 28.01 5.25
N VAL A 146 -5.71 27.35 6.18
CA VAL A 146 -5.64 25.88 6.39
C VAL A 146 -6.10 25.12 5.15
N ILE A 147 -7.20 25.53 4.51
CA ILE A 147 -7.70 24.90 3.29
C ILE A 147 -6.73 25.07 2.12
N ASN A 148 -6.12 26.25 1.96
CA ASN A 148 -5.17 26.49 0.87
C ASN A 148 -3.89 25.69 1.08
N ASP A 149 -3.36 25.63 2.29
CA ASP A 149 -2.19 24.83 2.64
C ASP A 149 -2.48 23.33 2.42
N ALA A 150 -3.59 22.83 2.94
CA ALA A 150 -4.02 21.45 2.74
C ALA A 150 -4.14 21.09 1.25
N ALA A 151 -4.81 21.94 0.46
CA ALA A 151 -4.99 21.69 -0.97
C ALA A 151 -3.63 21.68 -1.72
N ALA A 152 -2.72 22.60 -1.40
CA ALA A 152 -1.39 22.66 -2.00
C ALA A 152 -0.57 21.41 -1.65
N SER A 153 -0.53 21.04 -0.37
CA SER A 153 0.22 19.87 0.11
C SER A 153 -0.31 18.57 -0.47
N LEU A 154 -1.64 18.35 -0.49
CA LEU A 154 -2.22 17.14 -1.08
C LEU A 154 -1.98 17.08 -2.59
N THR A 155 -2.03 18.22 -3.28
CA THR A 155 -1.69 18.30 -4.71
C THR A 155 -0.22 17.94 -4.95
N ALA A 156 0.68 18.34 -4.07
CA ALA A 156 2.10 17.98 -4.18
C ALA A 156 2.34 16.47 -4.04
N LEU A 157 1.62 15.78 -3.13
CA LEU A 157 1.68 14.32 -3.00
C LEU A 157 1.21 13.63 -4.30
N ALA A 158 0.06 14.03 -4.83
CA ALA A 158 -0.45 13.49 -6.09
C ALA A 158 0.52 13.72 -7.27
N ALA A 159 1.10 14.92 -7.34
CA ALA A 159 2.08 15.29 -8.38
C ALA A 159 3.34 14.45 -8.31
N ALA A 160 3.85 14.15 -7.12
CA ALA A 160 5.03 13.31 -6.90
C ALA A 160 4.87 11.94 -7.55
N HIS A 161 3.67 11.38 -7.53
CA HIS A 161 3.34 10.07 -8.13
C HIS A 161 2.66 10.19 -9.51
N LYS A 162 2.76 11.33 -10.20
CA LYS A 162 2.18 11.59 -11.54
C LYS A 162 0.69 11.28 -11.63
N ARG A 163 -0.03 11.51 -10.53
CA ARG A 163 -1.49 11.39 -10.44
C ARG A 163 -2.17 12.72 -10.75
N ASN A 164 -3.50 12.74 -10.72
CA ASN A 164 -4.31 13.92 -10.96
C ASN A 164 -4.03 15.03 -9.95
N THR A 165 -3.63 16.20 -10.41
CA THR A 165 -3.30 17.36 -9.56
C THR A 165 -4.48 18.35 -9.37
N VAL A 166 -5.61 18.10 -10.02
CA VAL A 166 -6.81 18.96 -9.91
C VAL A 166 -7.74 18.45 -8.81
N TRP A 167 -7.97 17.14 -8.76
CA TRP A 167 -8.90 16.53 -7.81
C TRP A 167 -8.51 16.73 -6.33
N PRO A 168 -7.24 16.67 -5.90
CA PRO A 168 -6.86 16.96 -4.51
C PRO A 168 -7.42 18.29 -3.99
N GLY A 169 -7.32 19.35 -4.80
CA GLY A 169 -7.91 20.64 -4.47
C GLY A 169 -9.43 20.58 -4.31
N ARG A 170 -10.13 19.73 -5.06
CA ARG A 170 -11.58 19.54 -4.93
C ARG A 170 -11.94 18.69 -3.71
N ALA A 171 -11.15 17.66 -3.39
CA ALA A 171 -11.33 16.85 -2.20
C ALA A 171 -11.26 17.70 -0.92
N VAL A 172 -10.35 18.69 -0.90
CA VAL A 172 -10.15 19.61 0.23
C VAL A 172 -11.19 20.75 0.25
N ARG A 173 -11.42 21.42 -0.89
CA ARG A 173 -12.19 22.69 -0.94
C ARG A 173 -13.70 22.48 -1.00
N VAL A 174 -14.15 21.45 -1.70
CA VAL A 174 -15.58 21.17 -1.97
C VAL A 174 -16.01 19.76 -1.57
N ALA A 175 -15.25 19.14 -0.68
CA ALA A 175 -15.53 17.81 -0.14
C ALA A 175 -15.80 16.74 -1.22
N SER A 176 -15.11 16.80 -2.36
CA SER A 176 -15.26 15.84 -3.46
C SER A 176 -14.90 14.42 -3.00
N ASN A 177 -15.72 13.46 -3.41
CA ASN A 177 -15.54 12.04 -3.16
C ASN A 177 -15.68 11.27 -4.48
N LEU A 178 -14.90 10.20 -4.68
CA LEU A 178 -14.90 9.40 -5.90
C LEU A 178 -15.07 7.92 -5.58
N THR A 179 -15.85 7.23 -6.40
CA THR A 179 -15.83 5.76 -6.46
C THR A 179 -14.52 5.27 -7.07
N ALA A 180 -14.18 4.00 -6.86
CA ALA A 180 -12.98 3.39 -7.44
C ALA A 180 -12.88 3.59 -8.97
N GLN A 181 -13.99 3.44 -9.69
CA GLN A 181 -14.01 3.61 -11.15
C GLN A 181 -13.82 5.08 -11.58
N GLN A 182 -14.44 6.02 -10.88
CA GLN A 182 -14.23 7.45 -11.13
C GLN A 182 -12.79 7.86 -10.84
N ALA A 183 -12.23 7.38 -9.72
CA ALA A 183 -10.86 7.65 -9.32
C ALA A 183 -9.84 7.12 -10.35
N LEU A 184 -10.06 5.90 -10.86
CA LEU A 184 -9.23 5.33 -11.93
C LEU A 184 -9.33 6.14 -13.22
N LYS A 185 -10.57 6.45 -13.66
CA LYS A 185 -10.80 7.24 -14.89
C LYS A 185 -10.16 8.63 -14.83
N MET A 186 -10.12 9.23 -13.65
CA MET A 186 -9.54 10.54 -13.44
C MET A 186 -8.02 10.51 -13.13
N ASN A 187 -7.37 9.35 -13.15
CA ASN A 187 -5.97 9.17 -12.75
C ASN A 187 -5.69 9.65 -11.32
N VAL A 188 -6.65 9.49 -10.41
CA VAL A 188 -6.45 9.69 -8.96
C VAL A 188 -5.84 8.44 -8.34
N ILE A 189 -6.19 7.27 -8.86
CA ILE A 189 -5.60 5.99 -8.46
C ILE A 189 -4.95 5.29 -9.65
N ASP A 190 -4.09 4.31 -9.37
CA ASP A 190 -3.33 3.59 -10.38
C ASP A 190 -4.03 2.31 -10.85
N LEU A 191 -4.74 1.61 -9.96
CA LEU A 191 -5.32 0.29 -10.21
C LEU A 191 -6.66 0.09 -9.50
N VAL A 192 -7.52 -0.72 -10.12
CA VAL A 192 -8.67 -1.35 -9.44
C VAL A 192 -8.44 -2.86 -9.45
N ALA A 193 -8.60 -3.50 -8.29
CA ALA A 193 -8.46 -4.94 -8.13
C ALA A 193 -9.53 -5.50 -7.18
N PRO A 194 -10.15 -6.65 -7.46
CA PRO A 194 -11.23 -7.18 -6.62
C PRO A 194 -10.74 -7.88 -5.34
N SER A 195 -9.45 -8.15 -5.23
CA SER A 195 -8.86 -8.80 -4.06
C SER A 195 -7.36 -8.54 -3.98
N LEU A 196 -6.76 -8.75 -2.80
CA LEU A 196 -5.30 -8.65 -2.63
C LEU A 196 -4.52 -9.59 -3.58
N PRO A 197 -4.88 -10.87 -3.76
CA PRO A 197 -4.21 -11.71 -4.76
C PRO A 197 -4.31 -11.15 -6.19
N ALA A 198 -5.47 -10.63 -6.59
CA ALA A 198 -5.64 -10.00 -7.90
C ALA A 198 -4.79 -8.73 -8.05
N LEU A 199 -4.67 -7.93 -6.98
CA LEU A 199 -3.76 -6.78 -6.96
C LEU A 199 -2.31 -7.21 -7.12
N LEU A 200 -1.85 -8.17 -6.33
CA LEU A 200 -0.46 -8.66 -6.39
C LEU A 200 -0.12 -9.23 -7.77
N ASN A 201 -1.06 -9.91 -8.43
CA ASN A 201 -0.87 -10.38 -9.80
C ASN A 201 -0.71 -9.21 -10.80
N LYS A 202 -1.48 -8.13 -10.65
CA LYS A 202 -1.35 -6.93 -11.49
C LYS A 202 -0.05 -6.17 -11.26
N LEU A 203 0.53 -6.31 -10.07
CA LEU A 203 1.79 -5.65 -9.70
C LEU A 203 3.03 -6.42 -10.17
N GLN A 204 2.89 -7.64 -10.69
CA GLN A 204 4.03 -8.37 -11.25
C GLN A 204 4.57 -7.64 -12.48
N GLY A 205 5.83 -7.17 -12.39
CA GLY A 205 6.45 -6.37 -13.45
C GLY A 205 5.93 -4.94 -13.59
N TYR A 206 5.05 -4.51 -12.68
CA TYR A 206 4.58 -3.12 -12.65
C TYR A 206 5.74 -2.17 -12.32
N LYS A 207 5.86 -1.12 -13.11
CA LYS A 207 6.80 -0.03 -12.85
C LYS A 207 6.03 1.14 -12.25
N THR A 208 6.51 1.65 -11.14
CA THR A 208 5.93 2.88 -10.54
C THR A 208 6.13 4.07 -11.49
N LYS A 209 5.25 5.04 -11.42
CA LYS A 209 5.29 6.20 -12.31
C LYS A 209 6.50 7.11 -12.03
N ASP A 210 7.14 6.92 -10.88
CA ASP A 210 8.25 7.74 -10.39
C ASP A 210 9.63 7.15 -10.75
N ALA A 211 9.64 5.91 -11.23
CA ALA A 211 10.85 5.19 -11.60
C ALA A 211 11.39 5.63 -12.98
#